data_b3aaf05b91cdd13e07e8f66283622219
#
_entry.id   b3aaf05b91cdd13e07e8f66283622219
#
_cell.length_a   1.000
_cell.length_b   1.000
_cell.length_c   1.000
_cell.angle_alpha   90.00
_cell.angle_beta   90.00
_cell.angle_gamma   90.00
#
_symmetry.space_group_name_H-M   'P 1'
#
loop_
_entity.id
_entity.type
_entity.pdbx_description
1 polymer ?
#
loop_
_entity_poly.entity_id
_entity_poly.type
_entity_poly.pdbx_seq_one_letter_code
_entity_poly.pdbx_strand_id
1 'polypeptide(L)'
;TTLSTRYAQHQSVPTRKSAIVTNTILEMRSITKTFPGVKALSDVTLDVQRGQVHAICGENGAGKSTLMKVLSGVYGIGTYEGDIVFEGEVQSFKNISDSEAKGIVIIHQELALSPYLSIAENIFLNNEIKGAFGLIDWNKTNYEAAKLLARVGLTENPQTKIMDIGVGKQQLVEIAKALSKQVKLLILDEPTAALNDEDSDHLLDLILHLRSQGITSIIISHKLNEIKKIADTVTVIRDGRTIETMPKVDVSEDRIIKAMVGRDLEHRYPDHTPHVGEELLRVENWTAHHPQDTTRVMVDDVSLHVNAGEIVGIAGLMGAGRTEFAMSLFGRSYGSRITGTAYLRGTEIDTKTVSSAIKAGLAYATEDRKHYGLNLIEDIKRNISMASLDKLTTAGLVNDNEEFAVANDYRKRL
;
A
#
# COMPACT_ATOMS: atom_id res chain seq x y z
N THR A 1 -27.04 -58.46 64.16
CA THR A 1 -25.69 -57.93 63.82
C THR A 1 -25.72 -57.47 62.33
N THR A 2 -25.99 -56.24 62.13
CA THR A 2 -26.06 -55.58 60.79
C THR A 2 -25.06 -54.46 60.74
N LEU A 3 -24.07 -54.63 59.82
CA LEU A 3 -23.08 -53.57 59.47
C LEU A 3 -23.65 -52.60 58.49
N SER A 4 -23.65 -51.32 58.87
CA SER A 4 -24.02 -50.21 58.00
C SER A 4 -22.77 -49.66 57.31
N THR A 5 -22.76 -49.71 55.98
CA THR A 5 -21.71 -49.15 55.13
C THR A 5 -22.07 -47.70 54.80
N ARG A 6 -21.25 -46.76 55.25
CA ARG A 6 -21.35 -45.33 54.88
C ARG A 6 -20.65 -45.09 53.55
N TYR A 7 -21.39 -44.65 52.55
CA TYR A 7 -20.86 -44.08 51.30
C TYR A 7 -20.29 -42.69 51.56
N ALA A 8 -19.00 -42.51 51.35
CA ALA A 8 -18.35 -41.20 51.29
C ALA A 8 -18.55 -40.60 49.91
N GLN A 9 -19.28 -39.51 49.84
CA GLN A 9 -19.38 -38.68 48.61
C GLN A 9 -18.08 -37.89 48.44
N HIS A 10 -17.31 -38.22 47.41
CA HIS A 10 -16.23 -37.38 46.93
C HIS A 10 -16.82 -36.17 46.16
N GLN A 11 -16.81 -35.02 46.81
CA GLN A 11 -17.00 -33.76 46.14
C GLN A 11 -15.73 -33.43 45.31
N SER A 12 -15.83 -33.48 43.98
CA SER A 12 -14.80 -33.01 43.07
C SER A 12 -14.77 -31.47 43.12
N VAL A 13 -13.72 -30.91 43.68
CA VAL A 13 -13.38 -29.51 43.60
C VAL A 13 -13.04 -29.16 42.13
N PRO A 14 -13.68 -28.19 41.52
CA PRO A 14 -13.32 -27.79 40.16
C PRO A 14 -11.95 -27.14 40.19
N THR A 15 -10.97 -27.80 39.59
CA THR A 15 -9.65 -27.23 39.32
C THR A 15 -9.84 -25.99 38.42
N ARG A 16 -9.67 -24.79 38.98
CA ARG A 16 -9.45 -23.57 38.23
C ARG A 16 -8.27 -23.81 37.29
N LYS A 17 -8.53 -23.99 35.99
CA LYS A 17 -7.50 -23.84 34.96
C LYS A 17 -6.93 -22.45 35.13
N SER A 18 -5.71 -22.33 35.63
CA SER A 18 -4.92 -21.10 35.54
C SER A 18 -4.87 -20.72 34.07
N ALA A 19 -5.51 -19.62 33.70
CA ALA A 19 -5.36 -19.05 32.38
C ALA A 19 -3.87 -18.73 32.26
N ILE A 20 -3.16 -19.46 31.42
CA ILE A 20 -1.85 -19.06 30.91
C ILE A 20 -2.13 -17.75 30.20
N VAL A 21 -1.70 -16.65 30.79
CA VAL A 21 -1.75 -15.34 30.13
C VAL A 21 -0.79 -15.46 28.94
N THR A 22 -1.30 -15.88 27.80
CA THR A 22 -0.55 -15.85 26.55
C THR A 22 -0.33 -14.39 26.23
N ASN A 23 0.93 -13.99 26.02
CA ASN A 23 1.27 -12.62 25.63
C ASN A 23 0.78 -12.29 24.20
N THR A 24 0.09 -13.22 23.55
CA THR A 24 -0.44 -13.10 22.19
C THR A 24 -1.72 -12.25 22.20
N ILE A 25 -1.73 -11.17 21.42
CA ILE A 25 -2.91 -10.29 21.24
C ILE A 25 -3.80 -10.80 20.10
N LEU A 26 -3.21 -11.32 19.03
CA LEU A 26 -3.89 -11.80 17.84
C LEU A 26 -3.36 -13.16 17.42
N GLU A 27 -4.28 -14.08 17.10
CA GLU A 27 -3.98 -15.31 16.39
C GLU A 27 -4.95 -15.43 15.20
N MET A 28 -4.44 -15.59 14.00
CA MET A 28 -5.21 -15.95 12.81
C MET A 28 -4.86 -17.41 12.49
N ARG A 29 -5.86 -18.29 12.56
CA ARG A 29 -5.67 -19.74 12.46
C ARG A 29 -6.24 -20.26 11.16
N SER A 30 -5.40 -20.83 10.31
CA SER A 30 -5.78 -21.53 9.07
C SER A 30 -6.68 -20.70 8.15
N ILE A 31 -6.36 -19.40 7.99
CA ILE A 31 -7.17 -18.50 7.17
C ILE A 31 -7.06 -18.87 5.70
N THR A 32 -8.20 -19.17 5.10
CA THR A 32 -8.32 -19.48 3.67
C THR A 32 -9.33 -18.53 3.03
N LYS A 33 -8.95 -17.88 1.93
CA LYS A 33 -9.81 -16.95 1.18
C LYS A 33 -9.72 -17.24 -0.32
N THR A 34 -10.86 -17.55 -0.91
CA THR A 34 -10.99 -17.80 -2.35
C THR A 34 -11.83 -16.71 -3.01
N PHE A 35 -11.38 -16.24 -4.17
CA PHE A 35 -12.13 -15.40 -5.10
C PHE A 35 -12.42 -16.20 -6.39
N PRO A 36 -13.35 -15.76 -7.25
CA PRO A 36 -13.56 -16.42 -8.53
C PRO A 36 -12.24 -16.56 -9.31
N GLY A 37 -11.83 -17.79 -9.55
CA GLY A 37 -10.61 -18.13 -10.31
C GLY A 37 -9.30 -18.07 -9.56
N VAL A 38 -9.25 -17.62 -8.28
CA VAL A 38 -7.99 -17.52 -7.53
C VAL A 38 -8.18 -17.81 -6.02
N LYS A 39 -7.30 -18.64 -5.45
CA LYS A 39 -7.18 -18.85 -4.01
C LYS A 39 -6.13 -17.90 -3.46
N ALA A 40 -6.57 -16.76 -2.93
CA ALA A 40 -5.68 -15.68 -2.48
C ALA A 40 -4.99 -15.97 -1.15
N LEU A 41 -5.62 -16.75 -0.25
CA LEU A 41 -5.04 -17.24 0.99
C LEU A 41 -5.33 -18.74 1.12
N SER A 42 -4.35 -19.52 1.57
CA SER A 42 -4.43 -20.95 1.70
C SER A 42 -3.79 -21.38 3.01
N ASP A 43 -4.61 -21.60 4.05
CA ASP A 43 -4.17 -22.07 5.37
C ASP A 43 -3.14 -21.15 6.03
N VAL A 44 -3.37 -19.83 5.99
CA VAL A 44 -2.47 -18.82 6.55
C VAL A 44 -2.64 -18.76 8.06
N THR A 45 -1.52 -18.86 8.79
CA THR A 45 -1.47 -18.70 10.25
C THR A 45 -0.57 -17.52 10.60
N LEU A 46 -1.02 -16.67 11.52
CA LEU A 46 -0.30 -15.49 11.99
C LEU A 46 -0.53 -15.30 13.49
N ASP A 47 0.54 -15.21 14.25
CA ASP A 47 0.52 -14.93 15.69
C ASP A 47 1.25 -13.61 15.98
N VAL A 48 0.58 -12.69 16.66
CA VAL A 48 1.12 -11.37 17.01
C VAL A 48 1.16 -11.20 18.53
N GLN A 49 2.34 -10.85 19.05
CA GLN A 49 2.53 -10.64 20.48
C GLN A 49 2.15 -9.22 20.88
N ARG A 50 1.58 -9.07 22.08
CA ARG A 50 1.16 -7.77 22.61
C ARG A 50 2.37 -6.84 22.81
N GLY A 51 2.20 -5.57 22.39
CA GLY A 51 3.22 -4.53 22.55
C GLY A 51 4.44 -4.70 21.62
N GLN A 52 4.31 -5.46 20.55
CA GLN A 52 5.34 -5.62 19.52
C GLN A 52 4.96 -4.91 18.21
N VAL A 53 5.97 -4.65 17.39
CA VAL A 53 5.81 -4.34 15.98
C VAL A 53 6.06 -5.63 15.20
N HIS A 54 5.02 -6.16 14.57
CA HIS A 54 5.08 -7.36 13.73
C HIS A 54 5.10 -6.97 12.27
N ALA A 55 6.15 -7.31 11.54
CA ALA A 55 6.23 -7.05 10.11
C ALA A 55 5.71 -8.23 9.29
N ILE A 56 4.97 -7.94 8.23
CA ILE A 56 4.54 -8.92 7.23
C ILE A 56 5.20 -8.58 5.89
N CYS A 57 6.01 -9.51 5.39
CA CYS A 57 6.75 -9.38 4.13
C CYS A 57 6.20 -10.36 3.09
N GLY A 58 6.43 -10.06 1.82
CA GLY A 58 6.06 -10.92 0.69
C GLY A 58 6.00 -10.13 -0.59
N GLU A 59 6.04 -10.80 -1.73
CA GLU A 59 5.89 -10.15 -3.04
C GLU A 59 4.50 -9.56 -3.24
N ASN A 60 4.36 -8.71 -4.26
CA ASN A 60 3.04 -8.21 -4.67
C ASN A 60 2.16 -9.39 -5.11
N GLY A 61 0.92 -9.42 -4.62
CA GLY A 61 0.03 -10.55 -4.86
C GLY A 61 0.19 -11.74 -3.89
N ALA A 62 1.14 -11.73 -2.97
CA ALA A 62 1.35 -12.81 -1.99
C ALA A 62 0.19 -13.02 -1.00
N GLY A 63 -0.81 -12.12 -0.97
CA GLY A 63 -1.98 -12.22 -0.09
C GLY A 63 -1.94 -11.32 1.16
N LYS A 64 -0.89 -10.53 1.39
CA LYS A 64 -0.72 -9.69 2.59
C LYS A 64 -1.92 -8.77 2.88
N SER A 65 -2.28 -7.92 1.92
CA SER A 65 -3.42 -7.00 2.07
C SER A 65 -4.76 -7.74 2.14
N THR A 66 -4.87 -8.92 1.51
CA THR A 66 -6.06 -9.78 1.63
C THR A 66 -6.21 -10.30 3.06
N LEU A 67 -5.11 -10.75 3.69
CA LEU A 67 -5.11 -11.21 5.08
C LEU A 67 -5.54 -10.08 6.03
N MET A 68 -5.03 -8.86 5.83
CA MET A 68 -5.41 -7.69 6.64
C MET A 68 -6.86 -7.27 6.41
N LYS A 69 -7.39 -7.40 5.19
CA LYS A 69 -8.80 -7.16 4.89
C LYS A 69 -9.73 -8.19 5.55
N VAL A 70 -9.28 -9.43 5.73
CA VAL A 70 -9.99 -10.44 6.55
C VAL A 70 -9.97 -10.01 8.02
N LEU A 71 -8.80 -9.64 8.56
CA LEU A 71 -8.66 -9.22 9.96
C LEU A 71 -9.48 -7.97 10.29
N SER A 72 -9.50 -6.99 9.39
CA SER A 72 -10.24 -5.73 9.59
C SER A 72 -11.73 -5.82 9.32
N GLY A 73 -12.25 -6.99 8.93
CA GLY A 73 -13.69 -7.17 8.65
C GLY A 73 -14.16 -6.60 7.31
N VAL A 74 -13.26 -6.15 6.42
CA VAL A 74 -13.58 -5.82 5.02
C VAL A 74 -14.14 -7.06 4.32
N TYR A 75 -13.52 -8.22 4.58
CA TYR A 75 -14.07 -9.52 4.23
C TYR A 75 -14.66 -10.14 5.48
N GLY A 76 -15.99 -9.98 5.65
CA GLY A 76 -16.71 -10.45 6.85
C GLY A 76 -16.75 -11.97 6.99
N ILE A 77 -17.10 -12.40 8.20
CA ILE A 77 -17.29 -13.82 8.54
C ILE A 77 -18.20 -14.53 7.52
N GLY A 78 -17.86 -15.78 7.16
CA GLY A 78 -18.54 -16.58 6.14
C GLY A 78 -18.04 -16.35 4.72
N THR A 79 -17.16 -15.35 4.48
CA THR A 79 -16.49 -15.14 3.19
C THR A 79 -15.09 -15.74 3.14
N TYR A 80 -14.61 -16.28 4.24
CA TYR A 80 -13.32 -16.96 4.43
C TYR A 80 -13.50 -18.14 5.40
N GLU A 81 -12.52 -19.02 5.44
CA GLU A 81 -12.43 -20.14 6.39
C GLU A 81 -11.33 -19.86 7.42
N GLY A 82 -11.39 -20.51 8.58
CA GLY A 82 -10.47 -20.32 9.68
C GLY A 82 -10.98 -19.36 10.74
N ASP A 83 -10.19 -19.19 11.82
CA ASP A 83 -10.58 -18.42 13.00
C ASP A 83 -9.68 -17.22 13.23
N ILE A 84 -10.28 -16.12 13.68
CA ILE A 84 -9.58 -14.95 14.22
C ILE A 84 -9.77 -14.98 15.74
N VAL A 85 -8.68 -15.06 16.49
CA VAL A 85 -8.68 -14.96 17.95
C VAL A 85 -8.02 -13.65 18.34
N PHE A 86 -8.75 -12.78 19.01
CA PHE A 86 -8.23 -11.49 19.48
C PHE A 86 -8.46 -11.36 20.98
N GLU A 87 -7.39 -11.06 21.71
CA GLU A 87 -7.36 -11.04 23.18
C GLU A 87 -7.87 -12.34 23.82
N GLY A 88 -7.59 -13.48 23.19
CA GLY A 88 -7.99 -14.81 23.66
C GLY A 88 -9.42 -15.22 23.33
N GLU A 89 -10.20 -14.38 22.65
CA GLU A 89 -11.59 -14.65 22.24
C GLU A 89 -11.68 -14.82 20.73
N VAL A 90 -12.42 -15.84 20.28
CA VAL A 90 -12.75 -16.00 18.83
C VAL A 90 -13.67 -14.88 18.40
N GLN A 91 -13.30 -14.20 17.35
CA GLN A 91 -14.04 -13.07 16.79
C GLN A 91 -14.79 -13.44 15.52
N SER A 92 -15.92 -12.76 15.30
CA SER A 92 -16.77 -12.96 14.13
C SER A 92 -17.14 -11.61 13.54
N PHE A 93 -16.14 -10.93 12.94
CA PHE A 93 -16.34 -9.60 12.35
C PHE A 93 -17.19 -9.69 11.09
N LYS A 94 -18.29 -8.96 11.05
CA LYS A 94 -19.17 -8.85 9.87
C LYS A 94 -18.78 -7.69 8.96
N ASN A 95 -18.19 -6.65 9.55
CA ASN A 95 -17.79 -5.42 8.88
C ASN A 95 -16.64 -4.73 9.66
N ILE A 96 -16.13 -3.63 9.12
CA ILE A 96 -15.04 -2.85 9.70
C ILE A 96 -15.40 -2.31 11.10
N SER A 97 -16.64 -1.89 11.30
CA SER A 97 -17.06 -1.32 12.60
C SER A 97 -16.94 -2.35 13.74
N ASP A 98 -17.13 -3.63 13.46
CA ASP A 98 -17.00 -4.69 14.46
C ASP A 98 -15.52 -4.84 14.93
N SER A 99 -14.58 -4.80 14.00
CA SER A 99 -13.14 -4.89 14.31
C SER A 99 -12.63 -3.62 15.00
N GLU A 100 -13.10 -2.46 14.56
CA GLU A 100 -12.77 -1.17 15.19
C GLU A 100 -13.29 -1.08 16.64
N ALA A 101 -14.50 -1.59 16.91
CA ALA A 101 -15.07 -1.65 18.27
C ALA A 101 -14.24 -2.53 19.22
N LYS A 102 -13.46 -3.49 18.69
CA LYS A 102 -12.51 -4.28 19.48
C LYS A 102 -11.13 -3.61 19.59
N GLY A 103 -10.89 -2.51 18.89
CA GLY A 103 -9.63 -1.77 18.89
C GLY A 103 -8.64 -2.22 17.80
N ILE A 104 -9.10 -2.89 16.74
CA ILE A 104 -8.32 -3.21 15.56
C ILE A 104 -8.59 -2.14 14.51
N VAL A 105 -7.58 -1.36 14.15
CA VAL A 105 -7.71 -0.27 13.18
C VAL A 105 -6.68 -0.44 12.07
N ILE A 106 -7.12 -0.30 10.82
CA ILE A 106 -6.26 -0.40 9.63
C ILE A 106 -6.09 0.96 8.97
N ILE A 107 -4.85 1.27 8.61
CA ILE A 107 -4.46 2.37 7.73
C ILE A 107 -4.06 1.73 6.41
N HIS A 108 -4.81 2.07 5.35
CA HIS A 108 -4.57 1.54 4.01
C HIS A 108 -3.43 2.27 3.30
N GLN A 109 -2.87 1.65 2.29
CA GLN A 109 -1.84 2.22 1.42
C GLN A 109 -2.32 3.54 0.74
N GLU A 110 -3.59 3.60 0.35
CA GLU A 110 -4.22 4.82 -0.16
C GLU A 110 -4.89 5.57 1.00
N LEU A 111 -4.57 6.85 1.14
CA LEU A 111 -5.13 7.69 2.21
C LEU A 111 -6.65 7.80 2.08
N ALA A 112 -7.35 7.49 3.16
CA ALA A 112 -8.81 7.60 3.24
C ALA A 112 -9.25 8.95 3.84
N LEU A 113 -8.59 10.04 3.40
CA LEU A 113 -8.90 11.40 3.80
C LEU A 113 -9.69 12.14 2.72
N SER A 114 -10.67 12.93 3.14
CA SER A 114 -11.37 13.85 2.24
C SER A 114 -10.54 15.12 2.07
N PRO A 115 -10.09 15.48 0.84
CA PRO A 115 -9.19 16.61 0.62
C PRO A 115 -9.83 17.96 0.95
N TYR A 116 -11.15 18.09 0.83
CA TYR A 116 -11.89 19.33 1.04
C TYR A 116 -12.32 19.58 2.48
N LEU A 117 -12.22 18.57 3.34
CA LEU A 117 -12.49 18.70 4.77
C LEU A 117 -11.23 19.12 5.52
N SER A 118 -11.43 19.75 6.68
CA SER A 118 -10.35 20.08 7.61
C SER A 118 -9.73 18.82 8.25
N ILE A 119 -8.57 18.97 8.86
CA ILE A 119 -7.91 17.90 9.61
C ILE A 119 -8.84 17.37 10.73
N ALA A 120 -9.46 18.26 11.50
CA ALA A 120 -10.35 17.87 12.60
C ALA A 120 -11.59 17.11 12.09
N GLU A 121 -12.20 17.56 10.99
CA GLU A 121 -13.33 16.85 10.36
C GLU A 121 -12.92 15.47 9.88
N ASN A 122 -11.75 15.32 9.28
CA ASN A 122 -11.24 14.01 8.85
C ASN A 122 -10.95 13.06 10.01
N ILE A 123 -10.35 13.56 11.10
CA ILE A 123 -10.03 12.75 12.29
C ILE A 123 -11.30 12.16 12.90
N PHE A 124 -12.35 12.97 13.01
CA PHE A 124 -13.60 12.58 13.67
C PHE A 124 -14.74 12.20 12.70
N LEU A 125 -14.44 12.03 11.41
CA LEU A 125 -15.42 11.59 10.42
C LEU A 125 -16.03 10.24 10.82
N ASN A 126 -17.36 10.19 10.87
CA ASN A 126 -18.14 9.04 11.36
C ASN A 126 -17.93 8.70 12.86
N ASN A 127 -17.32 9.61 13.62
CA ASN A 127 -17.12 9.51 15.06
C ASN A 127 -17.20 10.92 15.70
N GLU A 128 -18.15 11.73 15.23
CA GLU A 128 -18.29 13.14 15.59
C GLU A 128 -18.50 13.32 17.10
N ILE A 129 -17.81 14.29 17.68
CA ILE A 129 -17.98 14.66 19.09
C ILE A 129 -19.26 15.47 19.21
N LYS A 130 -20.27 14.90 19.86
CA LYS A 130 -21.59 15.51 20.01
C LYS A 130 -21.70 16.20 21.37
N GLY A 131 -22.23 17.42 21.34
CA GLY A 131 -22.63 18.19 22.51
C GLY A 131 -24.09 17.99 22.89
N ALA A 132 -24.67 18.97 23.55
CA ALA A 132 -26.08 19.00 23.90
C ALA A 132 -26.95 18.91 22.64
N PHE A 133 -28.08 18.20 22.75
CA PHE A 133 -29.07 17.99 21.66
C PHE A 133 -28.54 17.25 20.44
N GLY A 134 -27.39 16.53 20.53
CA GLY A 134 -26.85 15.75 19.40
C GLY A 134 -26.17 16.57 18.32
N LEU A 135 -26.01 17.87 18.50
CA LEU A 135 -25.24 18.74 17.60
C LEU A 135 -23.75 18.51 17.77
N ILE A 136 -22.98 18.69 16.67
CA ILE A 136 -21.52 18.57 16.73
C ILE A 136 -20.93 19.71 17.54
N ASP A 137 -20.09 19.38 18.53
CA ASP A 137 -19.33 20.36 19.31
C ASP A 137 -17.98 20.64 18.59
N TRP A 138 -17.98 21.63 17.74
CA TRP A 138 -16.79 22.03 16.96
C TRP A 138 -15.62 22.50 17.83
N ASN A 139 -15.90 23.17 18.95
CA ASN A 139 -14.83 23.65 19.85
C ASN A 139 -14.10 22.44 20.48
N LYS A 140 -14.87 21.47 20.98
CA LYS A 140 -14.31 20.24 21.54
C LYS A 140 -13.64 19.39 20.49
N THR A 141 -14.22 19.29 19.28
CA THR A 141 -13.65 18.57 18.13
C THR A 141 -12.28 19.12 17.77
N ASN A 142 -12.14 20.44 17.61
CA ASN A 142 -10.85 21.08 17.31
C ASN A 142 -9.83 20.90 18.46
N TYR A 143 -10.27 20.99 19.70
CA TYR A 143 -9.41 20.81 20.87
C TYR A 143 -8.87 19.37 20.96
N GLU A 144 -9.72 18.36 20.79
CA GLU A 144 -9.29 16.96 20.80
C GLU A 144 -8.44 16.63 19.55
N ALA A 145 -8.76 17.21 18.38
CA ALA A 145 -7.91 17.08 17.19
C ALA A 145 -6.50 17.63 17.44
N ALA A 146 -6.37 18.82 18.05
CA ALA A 146 -5.07 19.39 18.37
C ALA A 146 -4.23 18.48 19.29
N LYS A 147 -4.86 17.82 20.27
CA LYS A 147 -4.17 16.84 21.13
C LYS A 147 -3.67 15.63 20.33
N LEU A 148 -4.49 15.10 19.42
CA LEU A 148 -4.12 13.97 18.59
C LEU A 148 -3.00 14.34 17.63
N LEU A 149 -3.04 15.54 17.02
CA LEU A 149 -1.98 16.07 16.20
C LEU A 149 -0.65 16.19 16.96
N ALA A 150 -0.68 16.76 18.16
CA ALA A 150 0.52 16.83 19.02
C ALA A 150 1.09 15.43 19.33
N ARG A 151 0.22 14.43 19.50
CA ARG A 151 0.61 13.04 19.75
C ARG A 151 1.35 12.38 18.60
N VAL A 152 1.05 12.79 17.36
CA VAL A 152 1.73 12.33 16.16
C VAL A 152 2.83 13.30 15.66
N GLY A 153 3.17 14.31 16.45
CA GLY A 153 4.23 15.26 16.14
C GLY A 153 3.83 16.35 15.13
N LEU A 154 2.54 16.58 14.89
CA LEU A 154 2.03 17.65 14.02
C LEU A 154 1.64 18.89 14.81
N THR A 155 1.99 20.06 14.26
CA THR A 155 1.68 21.38 14.83
C THR A 155 0.66 22.17 13.97
N GLU A 156 0.09 21.54 12.95
CA GLU A 156 -0.88 22.15 12.05
C GLU A 156 -2.16 22.57 12.79
N ASN A 157 -2.78 23.66 12.30
CA ASN A 157 -4.10 24.06 12.78
C ASN A 157 -5.14 22.97 12.42
N PRO A 158 -5.92 22.45 13.36
CA PRO A 158 -6.98 21.47 13.10
C PRO A 158 -7.99 21.87 12.01
N GLN A 159 -8.15 23.16 11.75
CA GLN A 159 -9.06 23.70 10.71
C GLN A 159 -8.42 23.77 9.32
N THR A 160 -7.12 23.47 9.17
CA THR A 160 -6.45 23.41 7.86
C THR A 160 -7.05 22.28 7.05
N LYS A 161 -7.33 22.53 5.76
CA LYS A 161 -7.83 21.49 4.85
C LYS A 161 -6.72 20.49 4.51
N ILE A 162 -7.12 19.25 4.28
CA ILE A 162 -6.18 18.18 3.91
C ILE A 162 -5.45 18.47 2.61
N MET A 163 -6.12 19.07 1.62
CA MET A 163 -5.49 19.43 0.35
C MET A 163 -4.35 20.47 0.47
N ASP A 164 -4.30 21.21 1.58
CA ASP A 164 -3.31 22.26 1.82
C ASP A 164 -2.05 21.76 2.55
N ILE A 165 -1.99 20.48 2.92
CA ILE A 165 -0.84 19.85 3.58
C ILE A 165 -0.21 18.77 2.71
N GLY A 166 1.12 18.59 2.84
CA GLY A 166 1.88 17.58 2.11
C GLY A 166 1.51 16.14 2.49
N VAL A 167 1.83 15.18 1.60
CA VAL A 167 1.46 13.76 1.75
C VAL A 167 2.00 13.15 3.04
N GLY A 168 3.24 13.50 3.45
CA GLY A 168 3.80 13.03 4.74
C GLY A 168 2.94 13.45 5.93
N LYS A 169 2.47 14.70 5.96
CA LYS A 169 1.57 15.18 7.01
C LYS A 169 0.19 14.55 6.93
N GLN A 170 -0.33 14.29 5.73
CA GLN A 170 -1.59 13.55 5.54
C GLN A 170 -1.50 12.14 6.13
N GLN A 171 -0.36 11.45 5.97
CA GLN A 171 -0.13 10.14 6.57
C GLN A 171 -0.20 10.19 8.12
N LEU A 172 0.39 11.22 8.73
CA LEU A 172 0.32 11.43 10.17
C LEU A 172 -1.11 11.78 10.64
N VAL A 173 -1.89 12.48 9.84
CA VAL A 173 -3.33 12.72 10.11
C VAL A 173 -4.13 11.40 10.08
N GLU A 174 -3.84 10.48 9.17
CA GLU A 174 -4.46 9.14 9.17
C GLU A 174 -4.14 8.37 10.48
N ILE A 175 -2.91 8.47 10.98
CA ILE A 175 -2.56 7.87 12.27
C ILE A 175 -3.30 8.58 13.41
N ALA A 176 -3.38 9.91 13.40
CA ALA A 176 -4.15 10.66 14.40
C ALA A 176 -5.64 10.25 14.39
N LYS A 177 -6.22 10.05 13.19
CA LYS A 177 -7.57 9.52 13.00
C LYS A 177 -7.71 8.10 13.58
N ALA A 178 -6.75 7.21 13.34
CA ALA A 178 -6.72 5.89 13.96
C ALA A 178 -6.66 5.99 15.49
N LEU A 179 -5.79 6.86 16.03
CA LEU A 179 -5.63 7.07 17.48
C LEU A 179 -6.82 7.75 18.15
N SER A 180 -7.74 8.37 17.41
CA SER A 180 -9.02 8.88 17.96
C SER A 180 -9.93 7.75 18.42
N LYS A 181 -9.70 6.53 17.92
CA LYS A 181 -10.36 5.29 18.35
C LYS A 181 -9.51 4.62 19.44
N GLN A 182 -10.10 3.77 20.25
CA GLN A 182 -9.38 3.05 21.31
C GLN A 182 -8.51 1.92 20.74
N VAL A 183 -7.43 2.30 20.05
CA VAL A 183 -6.56 1.35 19.32
C VAL A 183 -5.77 0.45 20.28
N LYS A 184 -5.85 -0.85 20.07
CA LYS A 184 -5.02 -1.89 20.69
C LYS A 184 -4.08 -2.52 19.67
N LEU A 185 -4.55 -2.67 18.43
CA LEU A 185 -3.81 -3.21 17.30
C LEU A 185 -3.95 -2.27 16.10
N LEU A 186 -2.83 -1.66 15.70
CA LEU A 186 -2.72 -0.77 14.55
C LEU A 186 -2.12 -1.54 13.37
N ILE A 187 -2.83 -1.57 12.25
CA ILE A 187 -2.37 -2.19 11.01
C ILE A 187 -1.99 -1.06 10.04
N LEU A 188 -0.78 -1.15 9.48
CA LEU A 188 -0.25 -0.17 8.52
C LEU A 188 0.13 -0.91 7.23
N ASP A 189 -0.61 -0.66 6.15
CA ASP A 189 -0.37 -1.28 4.84
C ASP A 189 0.48 -0.35 3.98
N GLU A 190 1.78 -0.65 3.84
CA GLU A 190 2.79 0.13 3.10
C GLU A 190 2.82 1.64 3.45
N PRO A 191 2.92 2.01 4.74
CA PRO A 191 2.67 3.38 5.18
C PRO A 191 3.72 4.40 4.69
N THR A 192 4.86 3.95 4.20
CA THR A 192 5.99 4.78 3.72
C THR A 192 6.13 4.77 2.20
N ALA A 193 5.19 4.15 1.46
CA ALA A 193 5.32 3.97 0.01
C ALA A 193 5.38 5.32 -0.75
N ALA A 194 4.66 6.33 -0.27
CA ALA A 194 4.56 7.66 -0.88
C ALA A 194 5.38 8.74 -0.12
N LEU A 195 6.26 8.34 0.80
CA LEU A 195 7.05 9.24 1.63
C LEU A 195 8.50 9.33 1.17
N ASN A 196 9.12 10.49 1.37
CA ASN A 196 10.57 10.63 1.29
C ASN A 196 11.26 9.95 2.50
N ASP A 197 12.60 9.89 2.51
CA ASP A 197 13.34 9.19 3.55
C ASP A 197 13.17 9.85 4.94
N GLU A 198 13.14 11.18 5.01
CA GLU A 198 12.96 11.93 6.26
C GLU A 198 11.56 11.71 6.86
N ASP A 199 10.51 11.85 6.05
CA ASP A 199 9.14 11.59 6.48
C ASP A 199 8.94 10.10 6.86
N SER A 200 9.61 9.18 6.14
CA SER A 200 9.60 7.75 6.46
C SER A 200 10.24 7.47 7.81
N ASP A 201 11.40 8.04 8.08
CA ASP A 201 12.08 7.90 9.37
C ASP A 201 11.25 8.45 10.52
N HIS A 202 10.64 9.62 10.34
CA HIS A 202 9.72 10.22 11.31
C HIS A 202 8.53 9.29 11.62
N LEU A 203 7.93 8.70 10.59
CA LEU A 203 6.82 7.76 10.74
C LEU A 203 7.24 6.49 11.49
N LEU A 204 8.40 5.93 11.18
CA LEU A 204 8.93 4.75 11.85
C LEU A 204 9.22 5.03 13.35
N ASP A 205 9.76 6.18 13.66
CA ASP A 205 10.02 6.61 15.04
C ASP A 205 8.70 6.83 15.81
N LEU A 206 7.65 7.35 15.14
CA LEU A 206 6.31 7.43 15.73
C LEU A 206 5.75 6.03 16.06
N ILE A 207 5.91 5.05 15.16
CA ILE A 207 5.45 3.66 15.42
C ILE A 207 6.17 3.08 16.65
N LEU A 208 7.48 3.29 16.78
CA LEU A 208 8.24 2.87 17.96
C LEU A 208 7.78 3.58 19.24
N HIS A 209 7.43 4.87 19.14
CA HIS A 209 6.86 5.60 20.26
C HIS A 209 5.49 5.05 20.66
N LEU A 210 4.59 4.78 19.72
CA LEU A 210 3.28 4.16 19.98
C LEU A 210 3.43 2.77 20.62
N ARG A 211 4.41 1.97 20.14
CA ARG A 211 4.76 0.70 20.78
C ARG A 211 5.16 0.87 22.24
N SER A 212 5.97 1.90 22.57
CA SER A 212 6.37 2.19 23.97
C SER A 212 5.18 2.56 24.87
N GLN A 213 4.07 3.03 24.27
CA GLN A 213 2.79 3.29 24.94
C GLN A 213 1.90 2.05 25.05
N GLY A 214 2.37 0.86 24.61
CA GLY A 214 1.65 -0.41 24.67
C GLY A 214 0.75 -0.70 23.48
N ILE A 215 0.79 0.09 22.40
CA ILE A 215 0.06 -0.19 21.17
C ILE A 215 0.83 -1.26 20.38
N THR A 216 0.13 -2.33 20.01
CA THR A 216 0.67 -3.36 19.12
C THR A 216 0.49 -2.91 17.69
N SER A 217 1.48 -3.14 16.82
CA SER A 217 1.39 -2.76 15.42
C SER A 217 1.72 -3.92 14.49
N ILE A 218 0.97 -4.03 13.39
CA ILE A 218 1.33 -4.85 12.23
C ILE A 218 1.73 -3.88 11.11
N ILE A 219 2.92 -4.05 10.55
CA ILE A 219 3.37 -3.27 9.40
C ILE A 219 3.56 -4.19 8.19
N ILE A 220 2.96 -3.82 7.08
CA ILE A 220 3.25 -4.43 5.78
C ILE A 220 4.23 -3.51 5.08
N SER A 221 5.39 -4.01 4.73
CA SER A 221 6.38 -3.27 3.94
C SER A 221 7.19 -4.23 3.06
N HIS A 222 7.63 -3.77 1.92
CA HIS A 222 8.61 -4.43 1.07
C HIS A 222 10.02 -3.81 1.22
N LYS A 223 10.15 -2.73 1.99
CA LYS A 223 11.43 -2.07 2.29
C LYS A 223 12.11 -2.73 3.48
N LEU A 224 13.09 -3.57 3.22
CA LEU A 224 13.75 -4.39 4.24
C LEU A 224 14.48 -3.58 5.32
N ASN A 225 15.02 -2.41 4.97
CA ASN A 225 15.67 -1.48 5.92
C ASN A 225 14.68 -0.99 6.98
N GLU A 226 13.45 -0.65 6.61
CA GLU A 226 12.40 -0.23 7.54
C GLU A 226 12.05 -1.35 8.49
N ILE A 227 11.88 -2.56 7.96
CA ILE A 227 11.58 -3.76 8.75
C ILE A 227 12.67 -4.02 9.78
N LYS A 228 13.93 -3.99 9.37
CA LYS A 228 15.09 -4.15 10.27
C LYS A 228 15.11 -3.08 11.37
N LYS A 229 14.71 -1.84 11.06
CA LYS A 229 14.69 -0.73 12.02
C LYS A 229 13.67 -1.00 13.13
N ILE A 230 12.43 -1.36 12.81
CA ILE A 230 11.33 -1.30 13.76
C ILE A 230 10.72 -2.65 14.17
N ALA A 231 10.82 -3.70 13.34
CA ALA A 231 10.13 -4.97 13.61
C ALA A 231 10.78 -5.76 14.75
N ASP A 232 9.95 -6.33 15.62
CA ASP A 232 10.36 -7.31 16.64
C ASP A 232 10.25 -8.75 16.10
N THR A 233 9.28 -8.98 15.24
CA THR A 233 9.00 -10.27 14.58
C THR A 233 8.64 -10.02 13.13
N VAL A 234 9.06 -10.92 12.25
CA VAL A 234 8.78 -10.84 10.80
C VAL A 234 8.11 -12.13 10.36
N THR A 235 6.96 -12.04 9.71
CA THR A 235 6.31 -13.16 9.02
C THR A 235 6.41 -12.95 7.51
N VAL A 236 6.87 -13.96 6.80
CA VAL A 236 6.93 -13.95 5.33
C VAL A 236 5.75 -14.74 4.78
N ILE A 237 5.01 -14.09 3.87
CA ILE A 237 3.89 -14.68 3.12
C ILE A 237 4.28 -14.78 1.65
N ARG A 238 4.05 -15.95 1.05
CA ARG A 238 4.27 -16.22 -0.37
C ARG A 238 3.15 -17.12 -0.89
N ASP A 239 2.62 -16.80 -2.07
CA ASP A 239 1.58 -17.59 -2.75
C ASP A 239 0.38 -17.90 -1.84
N GLY A 240 -0.03 -16.92 -1.03
CA GLY A 240 -1.14 -17.03 -0.09
C GLY A 240 -0.88 -17.96 1.11
N ARG A 241 0.37 -18.22 1.47
CA ARG A 241 0.75 -19.09 2.59
C ARG A 241 1.76 -18.43 3.50
N THR A 242 1.71 -18.71 4.79
CA THR A 242 2.79 -18.40 5.72
C THR A 242 3.97 -19.33 5.44
N ILE A 243 5.12 -18.75 5.10
CA ILE A 243 6.35 -19.50 4.82
C ILE A 243 7.17 -19.65 6.09
N GLU A 244 7.41 -18.53 6.77
CA GLU A 244 8.23 -18.50 7.97
C GLU A 244 7.87 -17.30 8.85
N THR A 245 7.96 -17.48 10.18
CA THR A 245 7.91 -16.40 11.16
C THR A 245 9.21 -16.41 11.96
N MET A 246 9.90 -15.29 12.02
CA MET A 246 11.22 -15.19 12.63
C MET A 246 11.32 -13.97 13.58
N PRO A 247 11.97 -14.09 14.74
CA PRO A 247 12.26 -12.96 15.62
C PRO A 247 13.34 -12.07 15.02
N LYS A 248 13.39 -10.79 15.44
CA LYS A 248 14.34 -9.78 14.94
C LYS A 248 15.79 -10.25 14.88
N VAL A 249 16.23 -11.01 15.88
CA VAL A 249 17.62 -11.50 15.97
C VAL A 249 18.02 -12.42 14.81
N ASP A 250 17.05 -13.09 14.20
CA ASP A 250 17.26 -14.03 13.09
C ASP A 250 17.02 -13.39 11.72
N VAL A 251 16.64 -12.10 11.68
CA VAL A 251 16.28 -11.38 10.45
C VAL A 251 17.53 -10.95 9.70
N SER A 252 17.75 -11.53 8.53
CA SER A 252 18.69 -11.03 7.52
C SER A 252 17.99 -10.75 6.19
N GLU A 253 18.54 -9.85 5.39
CA GLU A 253 17.97 -9.56 4.06
C GLU A 253 17.86 -10.81 3.20
N ASP A 254 18.94 -11.58 3.13
CA ASP A 254 19.01 -12.79 2.31
C ASP A 254 17.98 -13.81 2.74
N ARG A 255 17.77 -13.99 4.08
CA ARG A 255 16.76 -14.92 4.60
C ARG A 255 15.35 -14.48 4.24
N ILE A 256 15.03 -13.19 4.39
CA ILE A 256 13.72 -12.66 3.99
C ILE A 256 13.53 -12.84 2.48
N ILE A 257 14.50 -12.42 1.66
CA ILE A 257 14.41 -12.52 0.20
C ILE A 257 14.26 -13.99 -0.23
N LYS A 258 15.05 -14.90 0.34
CA LYS A 258 14.93 -16.34 0.07
C LYS A 258 13.55 -16.89 0.43
N ALA A 259 12.99 -16.49 1.57
CA ALA A 259 11.65 -16.89 1.98
C ALA A 259 10.56 -16.29 1.06
N MET A 260 10.73 -15.04 0.61
CA MET A 260 9.80 -14.37 -0.30
C MET A 260 9.79 -14.99 -1.70
N VAL A 261 10.99 -15.21 -2.29
CA VAL A 261 11.13 -15.66 -3.69
C VAL A 261 11.13 -17.20 -3.82
N GLY A 262 11.54 -17.90 -2.78
CA GLY A 262 11.57 -19.37 -2.73
C GLY A 262 12.77 -20.04 -3.38
N ARG A 263 13.74 -19.25 -3.82
CA ARG A 263 15.03 -19.72 -4.38
C ARG A 263 16.16 -18.85 -3.87
N ASP A 264 17.36 -19.37 -3.84
CA ASP A 264 18.56 -18.56 -3.62
C ASP A 264 18.74 -17.63 -4.82
N LEU A 265 18.74 -16.33 -4.57
CA LEU A 265 19.10 -15.35 -5.59
C LEU A 265 20.64 -15.17 -5.53
N GLU A 266 21.35 -16.09 -6.16
CA GLU A 266 22.81 -15.93 -6.36
C GLU A 266 23.12 -14.65 -7.13
N HIS A 267 22.21 -14.23 -8.04
CA HIS A 267 22.27 -12.97 -8.77
C HIS A 267 20.93 -12.22 -8.64
N ARG A 268 20.91 -11.10 -7.91
CA ARG A 268 19.73 -10.20 -7.80
C ARG A 268 19.33 -9.58 -9.12
N TYR A 269 20.32 -9.40 -10.00
CA TYR A 269 20.14 -8.85 -11.34
C TYR A 269 20.69 -9.85 -12.34
N PRO A 270 19.95 -10.12 -13.45
CA PRO A 270 20.50 -10.93 -14.53
C PRO A 270 21.77 -10.26 -15.08
N ASP A 271 22.75 -11.07 -15.42
CA ASP A 271 23.92 -10.58 -16.12
C ASP A 271 23.48 -9.92 -17.42
N HIS A 272 23.72 -8.64 -17.56
CA HIS A 272 23.37 -7.86 -18.73
C HIS A 272 24.65 -7.31 -19.37
N THR A 273 24.94 -7.74 -20.57
CA THR A 273 25.97 -7.13 -21.41
C THR A 273 25.29 -6.08 -22.29
N PRO A 274 25.48 -4.79 -22.04
CA PRO A 274 24.83 -3.75 -22.82
C PRO A 274 25.36 -3.77 -24.26
N HIS A 275 24.45 -3.86 -25.23
CA HIS A 275 24.75 -3.64 -26.64
C HIS A 275 24.26 -2.26 -27.04
N VAL A 276 25.04 -1.25 -26.68
CA VAL A 276 24.70 0.16 -26.93
C VAL A 276 24.94 0.47 -28.39
N GLY A 277 23.89 0.86 -29.11
CA GLY A 277 23.91 1.24 -30.51
C GLY A 277 23.98 2.76 -30.72
N GLU A 278 23.45 3.22 -31.85
CA GLU A 278 23.38 4.64 -32.19
C GLU A 278 22.33 5.37 -31.33
N GLU A 279 22.41 6.71 -31.29
CA GLU A 279 21.43 7.56 -30.60
C GLU A 279 20.01 7.29 -31.09
N LEU A 280 19.14 6.89 -30.18
CA LEU A 280 17.72 6.61 -30.47
C LEU A 280 16.82 7.79 -30.15
N LEU A 281 16.92 8.33 -28.93
CA LEU A 281 16.16 9.46 -28.45
C LEU A 281 17.10 10.55 -27.97
N ARG A 282 16.80 11.79 -28.35
CA ARG A 282 17.46 12.98 -27.83
C ARG A 282 16.43 14.04 -27.49
N VAL A 283 16.54 14.60 -26.31
CA VAL A 283 15.71 15.70 -25.81
C VAL A 283 16.61 16.86 -25.49
N GLU A 284 16.26 18.04 -25.97
CA GLU A 284 17.06 19.26 -25.82
C GLU A 284 16.26 20.41 -25.20
N ASN A 285 16.84 21.01 -24.15
CA ASN A 285 16.35 22.23 -23.49
C ASN A 285 14.86 22.14 -23.10
N TRP A 286 14.45 20.99 -22.55
CA TRP A 286 13.04 20.72 -22.21
C TRP A 286 12.65 21.43 -20.92
N THR A 287 11.68 22.33 -21.03
CA THR A 287 11.13 23.08 -19.89
C THR A 287 9.62 22.92 -19.84
N ALA A 288 9.08 22.70 -18.66
CA ALA A 288 7.63 22.61 -18.44
C ALA A 288 7.24 23.30 -17.13
N HIS A 289 6.17 24.11 -17.18
CA HIS A 289 5.62 24.79 -16.03
C HIS A 289 4.43 24.02 -15.45
N HIS A 290 4.07 24.32 -14.20
CA HIS A 290 2.90 23.73 -13.56
C HIS A 290 1.61 24.06 -14.35
N PRO A 291 0.66 23.11 -14.50
CA PRO A 291 -0.52 23.31 -15.34
C PRO A 291 -1.41 24.50 -14.92
N GLN A 292 -1.54 24.75 -13.63
CA GLN A 292 -2.40 25.81 -13.08
C GLN A 292 -1.59 27.05 -12.65
N ASP A 293 -0.44 26.85 -12.01
CA ASP A 293 0.46 27.94 -11.62
C ASP A 293 1.63 28.04 -12.61
N THR A 294 1.42 28.80 -13.67
CA THR A 294 2.40 28.95 -14.75
C THR A 294 3.67 29.72 -14.36
N THR A 295 3.74 30.25 -13.14
CA THR A 295 4.97 30.86 -12.59
C THR A 295 5.94 29.81 -12.03
N ARG A 296 5.41 28.66 -11.65
CA ARG A 296 6.19 27.55 -11.08
C ARG A 296 6.76 26.67 -12.19
N VAL A 297 8.09 26.65 -12.31
CA VAL A 297 8.80 25.73 -13.20
C VAL A 297 8.88 24.35 -12.54
N MET A 298 8.44 23.30 -13.23
CA MET A 298 8.44 21.92 -12.76
C MET A 298 9.58 21.11 -13.38
N VAL A 299 9.91 21.44 -14.63
CA VAL A 299 11.04 20.86 -15.38
C VAL A 299 11.80 22.05 -15.98
N ASP A 300 13.08 22.17 -15.69
CA ASP A 300 13.89 23.32 -16.06
C ASP A 300 15.08 22.91 -16.91
N ASP A 301 15.07 23.26 -18.19
CA ASP A 301 16.16 23.10 -19.15
C ASP A 301 16.79 21.68 -19.17
N VAL A 302 15.96 20.64 -19.16
CA VAL A 302 16.44 19.25 -19.15
C VAL A 302 16.84 18.80 -20.55
N SER A 303 18.05 18.29 -20.67
CA SER A 303 18.57 17.65 -21.88
C SER A 303 19.06 16.24 -21.54
N LEU A 304 18.71 15.27 -22.39
CA LEU A 304 19.20 13.88 -22.27
C LEU A 304 19.21 13.19 -23.61
N HIS A 305 19.96 12.12 -23.71
CA HIS A 305 19.95 11.22 -24.85
C HIS A 305 19.89 9.76 -24.39
N VAL A 306 19.34 8.90 -25.22
CA VAL A 306 19.24 7.46 -25.02
C VAL A 306 19.65 6.77 -26.30
N ASN A 307 20.59 5.84 -26.22
CA ASN A 307 21.02 5.04 -27.37
C ASN A 307 20.14 3.79 -27.54
N ALA A 308 20.17 3.21 -28.73
CA ALA A 308 19.48 1.94 -28.99
C ALA A 308 20.06 0.83 -28.10
N GLY A 309 19.21 0.05 -27.45
CA GLY A 309 19.62 -1.03 -26.53
C GLY A 309 20.14 -0.56 -25.17
N GLU A 310 20.09 0.75 -24.89
CA GLU A 310 20.53 1.34 -23.61
C GLU A 310 19.33 1.45 -22.64
N ILE A 311 19.63 1.28 -21.35
CA ILE A 311 18.71 1.59 -20.24
C ILE A 311 19.27 2.78 -19.49
N VAL A 312 18.60 3.93 -19.59
CA VAL A 312 18.97 5.17 -18.90
C VAL A 312 18.12 5.33 -17.65
N GLY A 313 18.77 5.44 -16.49
CA GLY A 313 18.12 5.71 -15.22
C GLY A 313 18.00 7.20 -14.94
N ILE A 314 16.77 7.70 -14.66
CA ILE A 314 16.56 9.08 -14.20
C ILE A 314 16.35 9.06 -12.68
N ALA A 315 17.36 9.47 -11.93
CA ALA A 315 17.33 9.52 -10.47
C ALA A 315 16.95 10.92 -9.97
N GLY A 316 16.40 10.99 -8.76
CA GLY A 316 16.06 12.26 -8.11
C GLY A 316 15.17 12.04 -6.90
N LEU A 317 15.12 13.03 -6.02
CA LEU A 317 14.24 13.05 -4.86
C LEU A 317 12.76 13.13 -5.28
N MET A 318 11.87 12.84 -4.35
CA MET A 318 10.44 13.04 -4.54
C MET A 318 10.16 14.52 -4.86
N GLY A 319 9.33 14.78 -5.88
CA GLY A 319 9.09 16.14 -6.36
C GLY A 319 10.19 16.75 -7.25
N ALA A 320 11.22 15.98 -7.64
CA ALA A 320 12.28 16.44 -8.54
C ALA A 320 11.85 16.62 -10.00
N GLY A 321 10.58 16.44 -10.33
CA GLY A 321 10.06 16.66 -11.68
C GLY A 321 10.20 15.48 -12.65
N ARG A 322 10.57 14.29 -12.19
CA ARG A 322 10.79 13.11 -13.06
C ARG A 322 9.52 12.67 -13.79
N THR A 323 8.41 12.54 -13.06
CA THR A 323 7.10 12.19 -13.61
C THR A 323 6.59 13.30 -14.52
N GLU A 324 6.74 14.55 -14.09
CA GLU A 324 6.38 15.75 -14.84
C GLU A 324 7.15 15.83 -16.17
N PHE A 325 8.45 15.55 -16.15
CA PHE A 325 9.28 15.45 -17.35
C PHE A 325 8.74 14.39 -18.32
N ALA A 326 8.56 13.15 -17.85
CA ALA A 326 8.10 12.05 -18.68
C ALA A 326 6.72 12.31 -19.26
N MET A 327 5.76 12.80 -18.45
CA MET A 327 4.40 13.13 -18.89
C MET A 327 4.35 14.33 -19.82
N SER A 328 5.19 15.34 -19.59
CA SER A 328 5.28 16.51 -20.49
C SER A 328 5.86 16.14 -21.85
N LEU A 329 6.81 15.23 -21.90
CA LEU A 329 7.38 14.68 -23.15
C LEU A 329 6.38 13.76 -23.85
N PHE A 330 5.64 12.94 -23.12
CA PHE A 330 4.66 12.01 -23.66
C PHE A 330 3.29 12.69 -23.86
N GLY A 331 3.17 13.40 -24.99
CA GLY A 331 1.91 14.00 -25.43
C GLY A 331 1.50 15.25 -24.68
N ARG A 332 2.41 15.93 -23.97
CA ARG A 332 2.14 17.08 -23.12
C ARG A 332 0.98 16.85 -22.17
N SER A 333 0.89 15.60 -21.66
CA SER A 333 -0.17 15.16 -20.74
C SER A 333 -0.05 15.81 -19.35
N TYR A 334 1.09 16.45 -19.07
CA TYR A 334 1.32 17.29 -17.90
C TYR A 334 2.01 18.58 -18.34
N GLY A 335 1.68 19.67 -17.64
CA GLY A 335 2.38 20.95 -17.75
C GLY A 335 1.74 21.98 -18.68
N SER A 336 2.27 23.19 -18.60
CA SER A 336 1.95 24.33 -19.44
C SER A 336 3.24 24.99 -19.92
N ARG A 337 3.16 25.86 -20.93
CA ARG A 337 4.31 26.58 -21.49
C ARG A 337 5.50 25.67 -21.77
N ILE A 338 5.24 24.50 -22.35
CA ILE A 338 6.27 23.49 -22.64
C ILE A 338 7.11 23.98 -23.83
N THR A 339 8.42 24.04 -23.63
CA THR A 339 9.44 24.36 -24.64
C THR A 339 10.48 23.26 -24.73
N GLY A 340 11.35 23.32 -25.71
CA GLY A 340 12.35 22.28 -26.01
C GLY A 340 11.96 21.41 -27.20
N THR A 341 12.86 20.57 -27.63
CA THR A 341 12.73 19.71 -28.82
C THR A 341 13.07 18.26 -28.48
N ALA A 342 12.38 17.34 -29.12
CA ALA A 342 12.68 15.91 -29.01
C ALA A 342 12.94 15.33 -30.41
N TYR A 343 13.95 14.46 -30.51
CA TYR A 343 14.38 13.81 -31.73
C TYR A 343 14.35 12.29 -31.53
N LEU A 344 13.82 11.57 -32.48
CA LEU A 344 13.91 10.13 -32.53
C LEU A 344 14.67 9.70 -33.80
N ARG A 345 15.77 8.97 -33.63
CA ARG A 345 16.69 8.57 -34.72
C ARG A 345 17.14 9.78 -35.58
N GLY A 346 17.46 10.89 -34.90
CA GLY A 346 17.91 12.12 -35.53
C GLY A 346 16.80 12.97 -36.20
N THR A 347 15.56 12.52 -36.19
CA THR A 347 14.41 13.24 -36.77
C THR A 347 13.60 13.88 -35.63
N GLU A 348 13.29 15.17 -35.74
CA GLU A 348 12.40 15.86 -34.80
C GLU A 348 11.02 15.23 -34.80
N ILE A 349 10.48 14.97 -33.61
CA ILE A 349 9.19 14.33 -33.42
C ILE A 349 8.16 15.29 -32.81
N ASP A 350 6.90 15.15 -33.22
CA ASP A 350 5.79 15.85 -32.62
C ASP A 350 5.30 15.09 -31.38
N THR A 351 5.48 15.73 -30.21
CA THR A 351 5.02 15.21 -28.90
C THR A 351 3.85 16.02 -28.33
N LYS A 352 3.12 16.80 -29.15
CA LYS A 352 2.04 17.67 -28.68
C LYS A 352 0.81 16.92 -28.18
N THR A 353 0.61 15.71 -28.63
CA THR A 353 -0.49 14.85 -28.19
C THR A 353 0.01 13.44 -27.90
N VAL A 354 -0.70 12.71 -27.04
CA VAL A 354 -0.40 11.28 -26.75
C VAL A 354 -0.41 10.46 -28.04
N SER A 355 -1.37 10.71 -28.95
CA SER A 355 -1.46 10.01 -30.23
C SER A 355 -0.26 10.28 -31.12
N SER A 356 0.26 11.54 -31.19
CA SER A 356 1.47 11.84 -31.97
C SER A 356 2.72 11.22 -31.35
N ALA A 357 2.84 11.19 -30.03
CA ALA A 357 3.95 10.55 -29.32
C ALA A 357 3.98 9.02 -29.58
N ILE A 358 2.83 8.35 -29.51
CA ILE A 358 2.70 6.92 -29.82
C ILE A 358 3.06 6.64 -31.31
N LYS A 359 2.56 7.47 -32.24
CA LYS A 359 2.88 7.33 -33.67
C LYS A 359 4.36 7.55 -33.95
N ALA A 360 5.02 8.43 -33.20
CA ALA A 360 6.48 8.61 -33.29
C ALA A 360 7.27 7.41 -32.73
N GLY A 361 6.65 6.53 -31.94
CA GLY A 361 7.27 5.33 -31.37
C GLY A 361 7.62 5.45 -29.90
N LEU A 362 7.12 6.49 -29.18
CA LEU A 362 7.24 6.59 -27.75
C LEU A 362 6.15 5.77 -27.05
N ALA A 363 6.49 5.16 -25.92
CA ALA A 363 5.55 4.52 -25.00
C ALA A 363 5.83 4.99 -23.58
N TYR A 364 4.79 5.12 -22.77
CA TYR A 364 4.90 5.54 -21.38
C TYR A 364 4.14 4.59 -20.46
N ALA A 365 4.83 3.99 -19.50
CA ALA A 365 4.23 3.20 -18.42
C ALA A 365 4.19 4.06 -17.16
N THR A 366 3.00 4.45 -16.75
CA THR A 366 2.80 5.36 -15.61
C THR A 366 2.91 4.65 -14.27
N GLU A 367 3.31 5.40 -13.24
CA GLU A 367 3.26 4.97 -11.84
C GLU A 367 1.81 4.82 -11.35
N ASP A 368 0.95 5.80 -11.65
CA ASP A 368 -0.47 5.75 -11.30
C ASP A 368 -1.26 4.95 -12.34
N ARG A 369 -1.36 3.66 -12.07
CA ARG A 369 -2.08 2.72 -12.94
C ARG A 369 -3.57 2.99 -13.03
N LYS A 370 -4.19 3.52 -11.96
CA LYS A 370 -5.65 3.68 -11.86
C LYS A 370 -6.16 4.90 -12.63
N HIS A 371 -5.41 6.00 -12.58
CA HIS A 371 -5.83 7.25 -13.23
C HIS A 371 -5.30 7.38 -14.66
N TYR A 372 -4.08 6.88 -14.92
CA TYR A 372 -3.40 7.12 -16.20
C TYR A 372 -3.02 5.86 -16.96
N GLY A 373 -3.00 4.69 -16.33
CA GLY A 373 -2.45 3.47 -16.93
C GLY A 373 -3.49 2.50 -17.46
N LEU A 374 -4.62 2.33 -16.79
CA LEU A 374 -5.62 1.32 -17.10
C LEU A 374 -7.02 1.90 -17.20
N ASN A 375 -7.79 1.44 -18.15
CA ASN A 375 -9.24 1.63 -18.15
C ASN A 375 -9.87 0.52 -17.30
N LEU A 376 -10.20 0.86 -16.04
CA LEU A 376 -10.68 -0.10 -15.03
C LEU A 376 -12.08 -0.66 -15.34
N ILE A 377 -12.83 -0.07 -16.27
CA ILE A 377 -14.16 -0.52 -16.69
C ILE A 377 -14.02 -1.64 -17.72
N GLU A 378 -12.92 -1.63 -18.52
CA GLU A 378 -12.68 -2.58 -19.60
C GLU A 378 -11.93 -3.82 -19.13
N ASP A 379 -12.04 -4.89 -19.90
CA ASP A 379 -11.32 -6.12 -19.67
C ASP A 379 -9.81 -6.02 -20.00
N ILE A 380 -9.04 -7.06 -19.65
CA ILE A 380 -7.60 -7.12 -19.87
C ILE A 380 -7.28 -7.07 -21.37
N LYS A 381 -8.05 -7.76 -22.21
CA LYS A 381 -7.87 -7.82 -23.67
C LYS A 381 -7.90 -6.41 -24.26
N ARG A 382 -8.93 -5.62 -23.92
CA ARG A 382 -9.09 -4.25 -24.39
C ARG A 382 -8.02 -3.31 -23.84
N ASN A 383 -7.61 -3.48 -22.60
CA ASN A 383 -6.51 -2.71 -22.02
C ASN A 383 -5.18 -2.98 -22.76
N ILE A 384 -4.91 -4.22 -23.18
CA ILE A 384 -3.72 -4.56 -23.97
C ILE A 384 -3.76 -3.93 -25.36
N SER A 385 -4.92 -3.95 -26.01
CA SER A 385 -5.07 -3.53 -27.41
C SER A 385 -5.25 -2.02 -27.60
N MET A 386 -5.72 -1.30 -26.57
CA MET A 386 -6.16 0.10 -26.62
C MET A 386 -5.14 1.04 -27.30
N ALA A 387 -3.86 0.90 -26.98
CA ALA A 387 -2.81 1.76 -27.53
C ALA A 387 -2.49 1.48 -29.02
N SER A 388 -3.03 0.42 -29.60
CA SER A 388 -2.74 -0.02 -30.99
C SER A 388 -3.99 -0.48 -31.76
N LEU A 389 -5.16 0.04 -31.42
CA LEU A 389 -6.44 -0.30 -32.07
C LEU A 389 -6.42 -0.10 -33.59
N ASP A 390 -5.70 0.90 -34.07
CA ASP A 390 -5.55 1.15 -35.52
C ASP A 390 -5.01 -0.07 -36.27
N LYS A 391 -4.16 -0.90 -35.65
CA LYS A 391 -3.58 -2.13 -36.23
C LYS A 391 -4.56 -3.28 -36.24
N LEU A 392 -5.60 -3.24 -35.42
CA LEU A 392 -6.60 -4.28 -35.22
C LEU A 392 -7.95 -3.89 -35.84
N THR A 393 -7.97 -2.80 -36.62
CA THR A 393 -9.20 -2.23 -37.17
C THR A 393 -9.22 -2.45 -38.68
N THR A 394 -10.29 -3.06 -39.17
CA THR A 394 -10.57 -3.22 -40.61
C THR A 394 -11.86 -2.48 -40.94
N ALA A 395 -11.82 -1.57 -41.90
CA ALA A 395 -12.98 -0.76 -42.34
C ALA A 395 -13.67 0.00 -41.15
N GLY A 396 -12.91 0.43 -40.16
CA GLY A 396 -13.43 1.18 -38.99
C GLY A 396 -14.01 0.30 -37.86
N LEU A 397 -13.94 -1.03 -38.01
CA LEU A 397 -14.40 -1.98 -37.01
C LEU A 397 -13.22 -2.77 -36.42
N VAL A 398 -13.18 -2.92 -35.09
CA VAL A 398 -12.17 -3.75 -34.43
C VAL A 398 -12.45 -5.23 -34.73
N ASN A 399 -11.40 -5.97 -35.11
CA ASN A 399 -11.47 -7.41 -35.33
C ASN A 399 -11.28 -8.15 -33.99
N ASP A 400 -12.37 -8.56 -33.34
CA ASP A 400 -12.36 -9.23 -32.03
C ASP A 400 -11.49 -10.50 -32.00
N ASN A 401 -11.42 -11.26 -33.10
CA ASN A 401 -10.62 -12.50 -33.16
C ASN A 401 -9.11 -12.18 -33.17
N GLU A 402 -8.72 -11.15 -33.89
CA GLU A 402 -7.34 -10.70 -33.96
C GLU A 402 -6.92 -10.05 -32.63
N GLU A 403 -7.79 -9.23 -32.06
CA GLU A 403 -7.60 -8.64 -30.73
C GLU A 403 -7.39 -9.74 -29.67
N PHE A 404 -8.22 -10.78 -29.68
CA PHE A 404 -8.09 -11.92 -28.78
C PHE A 404 -6.77 -12.68 -28.99
N ALA A 405 -6.36 -12.91 -30.23
CA ALA A 405 -5.10 -13.57 -30.54
C ALA A 405 -3.89 -12.79 -30.06
N VAL A 406 -3.87 -11.46 -30.28
CA VAL A 406 -2.81 -10.55 -29.81
C VAL A 406 -2.75 -10.53 -28.29
N ALA A 407 -3.89 -10.39 -27.61
CA ALA A 407 -3.92 -10.37 -26.14
C ALA A 407 -3.41 -11.69 -25.54
N ASN A 408 -3.75 -12.84 -26.14
CA ASN A 408 -3.24 -14.14 -25.69
C ASN A 408 -1.74 -14.32 -25.95
N ASP A 409 -1.20 -13.75 -27.02
CA ASP A 409 0.23 -13.76 -27.29
C ASP A 409 0.99 -12.98 -26.20
N TYR A 410 0.53 -11.76 -25.89
CA TYR A 410 1.10 -10.99 -24.77
C TYR A 410 0.98 -11.69 -23.42
N ARG A 411 -0.17 -12.32 -23.12
CA ARG A 411 -0.34 -13.13 -21.92
C ARG A 411 0.68 -14.27 -21.79
N LYS A 412 1.14 -14.84 -22.90
CA LYS A 412 2.14 -15.93 -22.91
C LYS A 412 3.57 -15.40 -22.75
N ARG A 413 3.82 -14.16 -23.16
CA ARG A 413 5.15 -13.52 -23.07
C ARG A 413 5.45 -12.97 -21.68
N LEU A 414 4.41 -12.60 -20.92
CA LEU A 414 4.46 -12.11 -19.54
C LEU A 414 4.18 -13.23 -18.53
#